data_07ca5c931e3800998e9c69c8d64ec124
#
_entry.id   07ca5c931e3800998e9c69c8d64ec124
#
_cell.length_a   1.000
_cell.length_b   1.000
_cell.length_c   1.000
_cell.angle_alpha   90.00
_cell.angle_beta   90.00
_cell.angle_gamma   90.00
#
_symmetry.space_group_name_H-M   'P 1'
#
loop_
_entity.id
_entity.type
_entity.pdbx_description
1 polymer ?
#
loop_
_entity_poly.entity_id
_entity_poly.type
_entity_poly.pdbx_seq_one_letter_code
_entity_poly.pdbx_strand_id
1 'polypeptide(L)'
;MRPIDYFDHGVQLGPERVFLIGAGKQISFGEAQGMTEAIAKGLYAGGFEIGDSVAVYSPNDPTAVVCIFAAARAGGAWIPISVRNSASTNAEYMAYVGTQWLFFHSEVAREAAEAMASLPDLKGTICIDSDDCDSPSLDAFCESGAGTQIPDWSDPFSASDHVFSRWPTGGTTGPSKGVEMTNRSIVTMFELGLRHYVGERTDDIVHLAVAPITHAAGLMIGVFAAAGGTTVVHPG
;
A
#
# COMPACT_ATOMS: atom_id res chain seq x y z
N MET A 1 7.74 -15.39 -6.56
CA MET A 1 7.44 -14.05 -7.08
C MET A 1 6.53 -13.34 -6.10
N ARG A 2 6.79 -12.08 -5.81
CA ARG A 2 6.04 -11.22 -4.88
C ARG A 2 5.23 -10.20 -5.67
N PRO A 3 4.13 -9.64 -5.15
CA PRO A 3 3.38 -8.57 -5.83
C PRO A 3 4.24 -7.37 -6.22
N ILE A 4 5.24 -7.01 -5.40
CA ILE A 4 6.16 -5.91 -5.71
C ILE A 4 7.02 -6.18 -6.95
N ASP A 5 7.33 -7.43 -7.26
CA ASP A 5 8.14 -7.79 -8.43
C ASP A 5 7.41 -7.43 -9.75
N TYR A 6 6.07 -7.39 -9.74
CA TYR A 6 5.26 -6.92 -10.88
C TYR A 6 5.35 -5.41 -11.09
N PHE A 7 5.37 -4.64 -10.01
CA PHE A 7 5.63 -3.20 -10.09
C PHE A 7 7.05 -2.93 -10.60
N ASP A 8 8.05 -3.64 -10.07
CA ASP A 8 9.45 -3.50 -10.49
C ASP A 8 9.64 -3.88 -11.97
N HIS A 9 8.85 -4.84 -12.48
CA HIS A 9 8.81 -5.11 -13.92
C HIS A 9 8.28 -3.90 -14.71
N GLY A 10 7.23 -3.24 -14.24
CA GLY A 10 6.73 -1.99 -14.85
C GLY A 10 7.78 -0.88 -14.88
N VAL A 11 8.57 -0.74 -13.82
CA VAL A 11 9.73 0.19 -13.79
C VAL A 11 10.74 -0.14 -14.89
N GLN A 12 11.04 -1.44 -15.11
CA GLN A 12 11.98 -1.88 -16.15
C GLN A 12 11.47 -1.60 -17.58
N LEU A 13 10.15 -1.52 -17.78
CA LEU A 13 9.56 -1.15 -19.07
C LEU A 13 9.74 0.33 -19.42
N GLY A 14 9.95 1.21 -18.43
CA GLY A 14 10.23 2.63 -18.63
C GLY A 14 10.10 3.43 -17.34
N PRO A 15 11.20 3.69 -16.63
CA PRO A 15 11.18 4.41 -15.36
C PRO A 15 10.66 5.85 -15.49
N GLU A 16 10.79 6.47 -16.67
CA GLU A 16 10.30 7.81 -16.97
C GLU A 16 8.80 7.87 -17.29
N ARG A 17 8.16 6.72 -17.51
CA ARG A 17 6.72 6.66 -17.81
C ARG A 17 5.92 7.07 -16.57
N VAL A 18 4.80 7.74 -16.80
CA VAL A 18 3.87 8.11 -15.72
C VAL A 18 3.19 6.86 -15.17
N PHE A 19 3.35 6.62 -13.88
CA PHE A 19 2.68 5.53 -13.16
C PHE A 19 1.35 5.97 -12.56
N LEU A 20 1.34 7.11 -11.82
CA LEU A 20 0.16 7.60 -11.11
C LEU A 20 -0.14 9.05 -11.49
N ILE A 21 -1.44 9.35 -11.64
CA ILE A 21 -1.97 10.73 -11.79
C ILE A 21 -3.12 10.88 -10.80
N GLY A 22 -3.12 11.93 -9.98
CA GLY A 22 -4.22 12.26 -9.07
C GLY A 22 -3.84 13.36 -8.09
N ALA A 23 -4.81 13.98 -7.43
CA ALA A 23 -4.57 15.05 -6.45
C ALA A 23 -3.60 16.15 -6.94
N GLY A 24 -3.64 16.49 -8.24
CA GLY A 24 -2.74 17.46 -8.84
C GLY A 24 -1.29 17.00 -9.02
N LYS A 25 -0.99 15.73 -8.76
CA LYS A 25 0.35 15.14 -8.84
C LYS A 25 0.44 14.19 -10.04
N GLN A 26 1.66 14.09 -10.59
CA GLN A 26 2.08 12.99 -11.47
C GLN A 26 3.31 12.35 -10.85
N ILE A 27 3.35 11.03 -10.82
CA ILE A 27 4.47 10.25 -10.28
C ILE A 27 4.88 9.25 -11.36
N SER A 28 6.13 9.29 -11.78
CA SER A 28 6.69 8.31 -12.71
C SER A 28 6.97 6.98 -12.00
N PHE A 29 7.20 5.93 -12.79
CA PHE A 29 7.61 4.63 -12.24
C PHE A 29 8.92 4.72 -11.45
N GLY A 30 9.90 5.45 -11.97
CA GLY A 30 11.20 5.64 -11.29
C GLY A 30 11.07 6.43 -9.99
N GLU A 31 10.28 7.51 -9.96
CA GLU A 31 9.98 8.25 -8.73
C GLU A 31 9.28 7.36 -7.70
N ALA A 32 8.24 6.64 -8.12
CA ALA A 32 7.53 5.71 -7.24
C ALA A 32 8.44 4.60 -6.70
N GLN A 33 9.36 4.07 -7.51
CA GLN A 33 10.36 3.11 -7.04
C GLN A 33 11.23 3.72 -5.94
N GLY A 34 11.81 4.89 -6.18
CA GLY A 34 12.62 5.59 -5.18
C GLY A 34 11.85 5.86 -3.89
N MET A 35 10.60 6.31 -4.00
CA MET A 35 9.72 6.52 -2.84
C MET A 35 9.45 5.23 -2.07
N THR A 36 9.10 4.13 -2.76
CA THR A 36 8.84 2.84 -2.10
C THR A 36 10.06 2.30 -1.39
N GLU A 37 11.27 2.49 -1.96
CA GLU A 37 12.54 2.11 -1.33
C GLU A 37 12.84 2.97 -0.09
N ALA A 38 12.63 4.29 -0.18
CA ALA A 38 12.85 5.20 0.94
C ALA A 38 11.91 4.90 2.12
N ILE A 39 10.62 4.67 1.84
CA ILE A 39 9.63 4.29 2.86
C ILE A 39 9.99 2.93 3.49
N ALA A 40 10.36 1.94 2.70
CA ALA A 40 10.77 0.63 3.22
C ALA A 40 12.01 0.74 4.12
N LYS A 41 13.00 1.58 3.78
CA LYS A 41 14.15 1.88 4.63
C LYS A 41 13.72 2.55 5.94
N GLY A 42 12.79 3.50 5.89
CA GLY A 42 12.23 4.15 7.08
C GLY A 42 11.55 3.12 8.01
N LEU A 43 10.78 2.19 7.45
CA LEU A 43 10.18 1.10 8.21
C LEU A 43 11.24 0.27 8.95
N TYR A 44 12.28 -0.19 8.26
CA TYR A 44 13.36 -0.98 8.89
C TYR A 44 14.16 -0.18 9.91
N ALA A 45 14.41 1.11 9.69
CA ALA A 45 15.04 1.99 10.66
C ALA A 45 14.21 2.13 11.94
N GLY A 46 12.88 2.11 11.80
CA GLY A 46 11.92 2.17 12.92
C GLY A 46 11.63 0.83 13.60
N GLY A 47 12.34 -0.25 13.24
CA GLY A 47 12.15 -1.57 13.87
C GLY A 47 11.07 -2.44 13.21
N PHE A 48 10.83 -2.26 11.92
CA PHE A 48 9.96 -3.12 11.13
C PHE A 48 10.52 -4.54 11.04
N GLU A 49 9.63 -5.51 11.15
CA GLU A 49 9.92 -6.92 10.93
C GLU A 49 9.07 -7.47 9.77
N ILE A 50 9.64 -8.40 8.99
CA ILE A 50 8.91 -9.04 7.89
C ILE A 50 7.64 -9.69 8.45
N GLY A 51 6.47 -9.32 7.88
CA GLY A 51 5.16 -9.77 8.34
C GLY A 51 4.40 -8.76 9.19
N ASP A 52 5.04 -7.65 9.59
CA ASP A 52 4.36 -6.55 10.28
C ASP A 52 3.13 -6.08 9.50
N SER A 53 2.07 -5.75 10.23
CA SER A 53 0.84 -5.20 9.68
C SER A 53 0.96 -3.70 9.43
N VAL A 54 0.78 -3.27 8.18
CA VAL A 54 0.90 -1.89 7.73
C VAL A 54 -0.46 -1.38 7.27
N ALA A 55 -1.11 -0.56 8.08
CA ALA A 55 -2.37 0.08 7.71
C ALA A 55 -2.12 1.31 6.82
N VAL A 56 -2.95 1.45 5.78
CA VAL A 56 -3.02 2.67 4.96
C VAL A 56 -4.43 3.22 5.08
N TYR A 57 -4.57 4.38 5.73
CA TYR A 57 -5.83 5.06 6.00
C TYR A 57 -5.86 6.38 5.25
N SER A 58 -6.42 6.37 4.05
CA SER A 58 -6.37 7.50 3.13
C SER A 58 -7.59 7.50 2.21
N PRO A 59 -8.07 8.69 1.79
CA PRO A 59 -8.86 8.79 0.57
C PRO A 59 -8.04 8.33 -0.64
N ASN A 60 -8.61 8.42 -1.83
CA ASN A 60 -7.89 8.07 -3.05
C ASN A 60 -6.78 9.12 -3.32
N ASP A 61 -5.56 8.78 -3.00
CA ASP A 61 -4.36 9.61 -3.20
C ASP A 61 -3.21 8.78 -3.81
N PRO A 62 -2.45 9.32 -4.79
CA PRO A 62 -1.31 8.64 -5.38
C PRO A 62 -0.22 8.25 -4.36
N THR A 63 0.03 9.09 -3.34
CA THR A 63 1.04 8.80 -2.30
C THR A 63 0.62 7.59 -1.46
N ALA A 64 -0.69 7.45 -1.17
CA ALA A 64 -1.19 6.27 -0.47
C ALA A 64 -0.98 4.98 -1.27
N VAL A 65 -1.11 5.03 -2.61
CA VAL A 65 -0.77 3.89 -3.48
C VAL A 65 0.71 3.53 -3.34
N VAL A 66 1.60 4.52 -3.35
CA VAL A 66 3.04 4.30 -3.13
C VAL A 66 3.29 3.65 -1.77
N CYS A 67 2.61 4.08 -0.70
CA CYS A 67 2.73 3.46 0.64
C CYS A 67 2.31 1.99 0.64
N ILE A 68 1.27 1.61 -0.12
CA ILE A 68 0.86 0.20 -0.29
C ILE A 68 1.98 -0.63 -0.93
N PHE A 69 2.59 -0.13 -2.01
CA PHE A 69 3.72 -0.80 -2.66
C PHE A 69 4.97 -0.82 -1.77
N ALA A 70 5.19 0.21 -0.95
CA ALA A 70 6.30 0.25 0.00
C ALA A 70 6.15 -0.80 1.10
N ALA A 71 4.94 -0.99 1.66
CA ALA A 71 4.63 -2.08 2.58
C ALA A 71 4.95 -3.44 1.95
N ALA A 72 4.53 -3.66 0.69
CA ALA A 72 4.84 -4.88 -0.05
C ALA A 72 6.36 -5.05 -0.28
N ARG A 73 7.11 -3.97 -0.56
CA ARG A 73 8.57 -3.99 -0.72
C ARG A 73 9.28 -4.38 0.57
N ALA A 74 8.81 -3.84 1.69
CA ALA A 74 9.36 -4.17 3.01
C ALA A 74 9.03 -5.61 3.45
N GLY A 75 8.04 -6.28 2.87
CA GLY A 75 7.54 -7.57 3.32
C GLY A 75 6.47 -7.45 4.40
N GLY A 76 5.75 -6.35 4.42
CA GLY A 76 4.62 -6.12 5.33
C GLY A 76 3.29 -6.65 4.79
N ALA A 77 2.38 -6.91 5.70
CA ALA A 77 0.99 -7.21 5.38
C ALA A 77 0.17 -5.91 5.32
N TRP A 78 -0.25 -5.51 4.13
CA TRP A 78 -1.10 -4.33 3.97
C TRP A 78 -2.48 -4.52 4.60
N ILE A 79 -2.91 -3.53 5.39
CA ILE A 79 -4.24 -3.46 5.99
C ILE A 79 -5.01 -2.30 5.33
N PRO A 80 -5.97 -2.59 4.44
CA PRO A 80 -6.78 -1.55 3.81
C PRO A 80 -7.79 -0.98 4.79
N ILE A 81 -7.76 0.35 5.00
CA ILE A 81 -8.68 1.05 5.91
C ILE A 81 -9.56 2.00 5.10
N SER A 82 -10.87 1.81 5.18
CA SER A 82 -11.82 2.62 4.43
C SER A 82 -12.15 3.92 5.17
N VAL A 83 -12.03 5.06 4.49
CA VAL A 83 -12.48 6.36 5.00
C VAL A 83 -14.01 6.47 5.14
N ARG A 84 -14.75 5.52 4.60
CA ARG A 84 -16.22 5.48 4.67
C ARG A 84 -16.75 4.83 5.95
N ASN A 85 -15.90 4.11 6.68
CA ASN A 85 -16.26 3.51 7.95
C ASN A 85 -16.17 4.57 9.08
N SER A 86 -16.84 4.30 10.20
CA SER A 86 -16.62 5.10 11.41
C SER A 86 -15.20 4.89 11.95
N ALA A 87 -14.65 5.89 12.65
CA ALA A 87 -13.34 5.79 13.29
C ALA A 87 -13.26 4.59 14.26
N SER A 88 -14.32 4.37 15.06
CA SER A 88 -14.40 3.22 15.98
C SER A 88 -14.36 1.87 15.25
N THR A 89 -15.08 1.72 14.14
CA THR A 89 -15.05 0.48 13.34
C THR A 89 -13.65 0.22 12.77
N ASN A 90 -12.98 1.25 12.29
CA ASN A 90 -11.62 1.14 11.78
C ASN A 90 -10.62 0.82 12.91
N ALA A 91 -10.75 1.46 14.07
CA ALA A 91 -9.92 1.21 15.26
C ALA A 91 -10.05 -0.24 15.74
N GLU A 92 -11.30 -0.75 15.88
CA GLU A 92 -11.56 -2.13 16.24
C GLU A 92 -10.94 -3.13 15.25
N TYR A 93 -11.05 -2.83 13.95
CA TYR A 93 -10.48 -3.70 12.93
C TYR A 93 -8.96 -3.68 12.96
N MET A 94 -8.34 -2.50 13.02
CA MET A 94 -6.88 -2.36 13.11
C MET A 94 -6.32 -3.07 14.35
N ALA A 95 -6.98 -2.96 15.51
CA ALA A 95 -6.61 -3.68 16.71
C ALA A 95 -6.75 -5.20 16.55
N TYR A 96 -7.85 -5.67 15.93
CA TYR A 96 -8.09 -7.09 15.68
C TYR A 96 -7.02 -7.74 14.79
N VAL A 97 -6.52 -7.03 13.77
CA VAL A 97 -5.49 -7.56 12.86
C VAL A 97 -4.06 -7.26 13.34
N GLY A 98 -3.89 -6.64 14.50
CA GLY A 98 -2.59 -6.34 15.10
C GLY A 98 -1.80 -5.34 14.26
N THR A 99 -2.38 -4.17 13.98
CA THR A 99 -1.70 -3.11 13.22
C THR A 99 -0.50 -2.57 13.97
N GLN A 100 0.67 -2.58 13.34
CA GLN A 100 1.94 -2.15 13.92
C GLN A 100 2.46 -0.85 13.29
N TRP A 101 2.02 -0.54 12.07
CA TRP A 101 2.36 0.70 11.35
C TRP A 101 1.12 1.32 10.75
N LEU A 102 0.99 2.65 10.87
CA LEU A 102 -0.14 3.40 10.34
C LEU A 102 0.35 4.55 9.46
N PHE A 103 0.12 4.46 8.15
CA PHE A 103 0.22 5.56 7.21
C PHE A 103 -1.16 6.18 7.03
N PHE A 104 -1.30 7.46 7.29
CA PHE A 104 -2.59 8.14 7.18
C PHE A 104 -2.48 9.48 6.45
N HIS A 105 -3.53 9.84 5.74
CA HIS A 105 -3.68 11.14 5.09
C HIS A 105 -4.19 12.18 6.10
N SER A 106 -3.78 13.44 5.98
CA SER A 106 -4.17 14.53 6.91
C SER A 106 -5.68 14.74 7.01
N GLU A 107 -6.44 14.49 5.94
CA GLU A 107 -7.91 14.56 5.95
C GLU A 107 -8.57 13.63 6.98
N VAL A 108 -7.90 12.57 7.39
CA VAL A 108 -8.40 11.61 8.40
C VAL A 108 -7.56 11.63 9.68
N ALA A 109 -6.79 12.70 9.93
CA ALA A 109 -5.88 12.79 11.06
C ALA A 109 -6.59 12.61 12.41
N ARG A 110 -7.80 13.15 12.58
CA ARG A 110 -8.61 12.99 13.79
C ARG A 110 -9.02 11.53 14.01
N GLU A 111 -9.52 10.88 12.97
CA GLU A 111 -9.94 9.48 12.99
C GLU A 111 -8.73 8.55 13.20
N ALA A 112 -7.58 8.90 12.63
CA ALA A 112 -6.33 8.18 12.84
C ALA A 112 -5.86 8.30 14.30
N ALA A 113 -5.92 9.50 14.91
CA ALA A 113 -5.57 9.72 16.32
C ALA A 113 -6.47 8.91 17.26
N GLU A 114 -7.77 8.84 16.98
CA GLU A 114 -8.72 8.01 17.74
C GLU A 114 -8.34 6.52 17.65
N ALA A 115 -7.97 6.05 16.46
CA ALA A 115 -7.56 4.67 16.27
C ALA A 115 -6.24 4.34 16.99
N MET A 116 -5.25 5.22 16.93
CA MET A 116 -3.95 5.05 17.61
C MET A 116 -4.09 4.75 19.10
N ALA A 117 -5.06 5.38 19.77
CA ALA A 117 -5.32 5.16 21.19
C ALA A 117 -5.72 3.71 21.54
N SER A 118 -6.13 2.93 20.52
CA SER A 118 -6.59 1.54 20.66
C SER A 118 -5.58 0.51 20.14
N LEU A 119 -4.39 0.93 19.70
CA LEU A 119 -3.38 0.08 19.07
C LEU A 119 -2.16 -0.10 19.97
N PRO A 120 -2.14 -1.11 20.85
CA PRO A 120 -1.07 -1.29 21.84
C PRO A 120 0.28 -1.67 21.22
N ASP A 121 0.27 -2.31 20.04
CA ASP A 121 1.47 -2.81 19.36
C ASP A 121 1.99 -1.86 18.26
N LEU A 122 1.47 -0.62 18.23
CA LEU A 122 1.84 0.36 17.20
C LEU A 122 3.30 0.81 17.36
N LYS A 123 4.11 0.52 16.35
CA LYS A 123 5.53 0.87 16.28
C LYS A 123 5.76 2.28 15.73
N GLY A 124 4.89 2.72 14.82
CA GLY A 124 5.00 4.05 14.22
C GLY A 124 3.77 4.49 13.43
N THR A 125 3.64 5.82 13.33
CA THR A 125 2.58 6.51 12.61
C THR A 125 3.18 7.57 11.69
N ILE A 126 2.68 7.69 10.47
CA ILE A 126 3.24 8.57 9.44
C ILE A 126 2.10 9.32 8.74
N CYS A 127 2.16 10.66 8.71
CA CYS A 127 1.30 11.49 7.89
C CYS A 127 1.86 11.56 6.47
N ILE A 128 1.07 11.15 5.45
CA ILE A 128 1.62 10.91 4.10
C ILE A 128 1.64 12.15 3.20
N ASP A 129 1.00 13.24 3.60
CA ASP A 129 0.74 14.40 2.74
C ASP A 129 0.96 15.76 3.43
N SER A 130 1.30 15.79 4.71
CA SER A 130 1.42 17.04 5.49
C SER A 130 2.49 16.94 6.58
N ASP A 131 3.13 18.08 6.86
CA ASP A 131 4.03 18.28 8.01
C ASP A 131 3.30 18.81 9.25
N ASP A 132 2.03 19.17 9.14
CA ASP A 132 1.24 19.80 10.21
C ASP A 132 0.49 18.78 11.09
N CYS A 133 0.77 17.49 10.94
CA CYS A 133 0.21 16.43 11.77
C CYS A 133 1.06 16.20 13.05
N ASP A 134 0.45 15.63 14.10
CA ASP A 134 1.15 15.20 15.32
C ASP A 134 2.08 13.97 15.10
N SER A 135 2.13 13.44 13.90
CA SER A 135 2.99 12.33 13.48
C SER A 135 4.05 12.84 12.51
N PRO A 136 5.21 12.15 12.39
CA PRO A 136 6.19 12.49 11.38
C PRO A 136 5.59 12.54 9.98
N SER A 137 6.04 13.51 9.18
CA SER A 137 5.71 13.55 7.75
C SER A 137 6.42 12.42 7.01
N LEU A 138 5.92 12.10 5.81
CA LEU A 138 6.52 11.05 4.98
C LEU A 138 7.98 11.35 4.64
N ASP A 139 8.31 12.60 4.36
CA ASP A 139 9.68 13.03 4.05
C ASP A 139 10.62 12.84 5.26
N ALA A 140 10.23 13.31 6.44
CA ALA A 140 11.01 13.12 7.67
C ALA A 140 11.18 11.64 8.01
N PHE A 141 10.15 10.82 7.77
CA PHE A 141 10.22 9.38 7.96
C PHE A 141 11.20 8.71 6.97
N CYS A 142 11.17 9.07 5.70
CA CYS A 142 12.11 8.59 4.69
C CYS A 142 13.56 9.00 5.01
N GLU A 143 13.78 10.24 5.45
CA GLU A 143 15.10 10.74 5.88
C GLU A 143 15.65 9.93 7.06
N SER A 144 14.81 9.56 8.02
CA SER A 144 15.23 8.72 9.17
C SER A 144 15.74 7.34 8.76
N GLY A 145 15.31 6.85 7.61
CA GLY A 145 15.75 5.58 7.02
C GLY A 145 17.02 5.66 6.17
N ALA A 146 17.60 6.87 5.99
CA ALA A 146 18.78 7.04 5.15
C ALA A 146 19.94 6.16 5.62
N GLY A 147 20.49 5.34 4.70
CA GLY A 147 21.56 4.40 5.02
C GLY A 147 21.13 3.03 5.53
N THR A 148 19.85 2.84 5.87
CA THR A 148 19.30 1.52 6.25
C THR A 148 19.20 0.62 5.02
N GLN A 149 19.53 -0.67 5.18
CA GLN A 149 19.38 -1.67 4.14
C GLN A 149 18.05 -2.41 4.29
N ILE A 150 17.39 -2.66 3.18
CA ILE A 150 16.22 -3.53 3.12
C ILE A 150 16.75 -4.97 3.02
N PRO A 151 16.41 -5.89 3.95
CA PRO A 151 16.78 -7.28 3.83
C PRO A 151 16.21 -7.92 2.55
N ASP A 152 16.96 -8.83 1.95
CA ASP A 152 16.44 -9.65 0.87
C ASP A 152 15.50 -10.73 1.43
N TRP A 153 14.24 -10.68 1.02
CA TRP A 153 13.21 -11.66 1.38
C TRP A 153 12.56 -12.27 0.12
N SER A 154 13.32 -12.31 -0.98
CA SER A 154 12.83 -12.73 -2.29
C SER A 154 12.84 -14.25 -2.50
N ASP A 155 13.25 -15.06 -1.51
CA ASP A 155 13.21 -16.52 -1.63
C ASP A 155 11.81 -16.99 -2.06
N PRO A 156 11.69 -17.63 -3.27
CA PRO A 156 10.38 -17.91 -3.87
C PRO A 156 9.55 -18.93 -3.08
N PHE A 157 10.16 -19.74 -2.21
CA PHE A 157 9.43 -20.73 -1.42
C PHE A 157 8.79 -20.10 -0.19
N SER A 158 9.55 -19.33 0.59
CA SER A 158 9.04 -18.64 1.77
C SER A 158 8.16 -17.44 1.39
N ALA A 159 8.54 -16.68 0.36
CA ALA A 159 7.79 -15.51 -0.06
C ALA A 159 6.39 -15.82 -0.63
N SER A 160 6.14 -17.01 -1.17
CA SER A 160 4.84 -17.33 -1.80
C SER A 160 3.69 -17.40 -0.80
N ASP A 161 3.93 -17.93 0.38
CA ASP A 161 2.91 -18.11 1.43
C ASP A 161 2.84 -16.92 2.40
N HIS A 162 3.73 -15.93 2.20
CA HIS A 162 3.74 -14.70 2.97
C HIS A 162 2.44 -13.92 2.77
N VAL A 163 1.88 -13.38 3.86
CA VAL A 163 0.64 -12.60 3.82
C VAL A 163 0.92 -11.23 3.23
N PHE A 164 0.35 -10.96 2.06
CA PHE A 164 0.40 -9.66 1.40
C PHE A 164 -0.55 -8.65 2.03
N SER A 165 -1.75 -9.10 2.40
CA SER A 165 -2.78 -8.21 2.95
C SER A 165 -3.79 -8.94 3.82
N ARG A 166 -4.40 -8.19 4.76
CA ARG A 166 -5.53 -8.65 5.58
C ARG A 166 -6.73 -7.75 5.29
N TRP A 167 -7.81 -8.34 4.77
CA TRP A 167 -8.98 -7.60 4.29
C TRP A 167 -10.15 -7.73 5.26
N PRO A 168 -10.84 -6.61 5.60
CA PRO A 168 -12.06 -6.69 6.37
C PRO A 168 -13.16 -7.38 5.55
N THR A 169 -13.85 -8.34 6.16
CA THR A 169 -15.07 -8.91 5.57
C THR A 169 -16.27 -8.07 5.97
N GLY A 170 -17.11 -7.71 5.00
CA GLY A 170 -18.40 -7.09 5.26
C GLY A 170 -19.37 -8.10 5.90
N GLY A 171 -19.22 -8.35 7.20
CA GLY A 171 -20.16 -9.21 7.95
C GLY A 171 -21.37 -8.40 8.39
N THR A 172 -22.58 -8.88 8.08
CA THR A 172 -23.84 -8.28 8.57
C THR A 172 -24.13 -8.67 10.04
N THR A 173 -23.32 -9.52 10.67
CA THR A 173 -23.63 -10.17 11.97
C THR A 173 -22.43 -10.24 12.91
N GLY A 174 -21.65 -9.17 13.08
CA GLY A 174 -20.55 -9.15 14.06
C GLY A 174 -19.32 -8.37 13.62
N PRO A 175 -18.25 -8.35 14.42
CA PRO A 175 -17.01 -7.67 14.09
C PRO A 175 -16.44 -8.14 12.76
N SER A 176 -15.84 -7.23 11.97
CA SER A 176 -15.16 -7.57 10.72
C SER A 176 -14.07 -8.61 10.98
N LYS A 177 -14.06 -9.66 10.18
CA LYS A 177 -12.98 -10.67 10.20
C LYS A 177 -11.94 -10.29 9.16
N GLY A 178 -10.65 -10.55 9.45
CA GLY A 178 -9.56 -10.37 8.49
C GLY A 178 -9.42 -11.58 7.58
N VAL A 179 -9.53 -11.40 6.25
CA VAL A 179 -9.16 -12.42 5.27
C VAL A 179 -7.72 -12.20 4.88
N GLU A 180 -6.87 -13.19 5.11
CA GLU A 180 -5.48 -13.17 4.67
C GLU A 180 -5.38 -13.52 3.19
N MET A 181 -4.73 -12.62 2.44
CA MET A 181 -4.37 -12.86 1.04
C MET A 181 -2.86 -13.02 0.95
N THR A 182 -2.42 -14.19 0.50
CA THR A 182 -0.99 -14.48 0.35
C THR A 182 -0.43 -13.89 -0.94
N ASN A 183 0.89 -13.72 -1.01
CA ASN A 183 1.57 -13.35 -2.24
C ASN A 183 1.17 -14.25 -3.41
N ARG A 184 1.04 -15.57 -3.18
CA ARG A 184 0.59 -16.53 -4.21
C ARG A 184 -0.78 -16.18 -4.76
N SER A 185 -1.75 -15.85 -3.88
CA SER A 185 -3.11 -15.53 -4.32
C SER A 185 -3.15 -14.21 -5.11
N ILE A 186 -2.39 -13.20 -4.66
CA ILE A 186 -2.30 -11.90 -5.35
C ILE A 186 -1.59 -12.04 -6.69
N VAL A 187 -0.48 -12.76 -6.75
CA VAL A 187 0.25 -13.04 -8.00
C VAL A 187 -0.63 -13.77 -9.00
N THR A 188 -1.38 -14.78 -8.55
CA THR A 188 -2.35 -15.47 -9.43
C THR A 188 -3.41 -14.50 -9.97
N MET A 189 -3.91 -13.61 -9.13
CA MET A 189 -4.87 -12.58 -9.55
C MET A 189 -4.25 -11.60 -10.56
N PHE A 190 -2.99 -11.19 -10.36
CA PHE A 190 -2.29 -10.32 -11.31
C PHE A 190 -2.10 -11.01 -12.66
N GLU A 191 -1.67 -12.28 -12.70
CA GLU A 191 -1.54 -13.06 -13.92
C GLU A 191 -2.86 -13.17 -14.70
N LEU A 192 -3.94 -13.48 -13.99
CA LEU A 192 -5.28 -13.53 -14.60
C LEU A 192 -5.74 -12.15 -15.09
N GLY A 193 -5.47 -11.11 -14.30
CA GLY A 193 -5.80 -9.73 -14.66
C GLY A 193 -5.02 -9.26 -15.89
N LEU A 194 -3.72 -9.54 -15.97
CA LEU A 194 -2.90 -9.24 -17.15
C LEU A 194 -3.45 -9.90 -18.41
N ARG A 195 -3.81 -11.17 -18.35
CA ARG A 195 -4.39 -11.88 -19.49
C ARG A 195 -5.75 -11.33 -19.90
N HIS A 196 -6.57 -10.93 -18.94
CA HIS A 196 -7.95 -10.51 -19.22
C HIS A 196 -8.05 -9.04 -19.64
N TYR A 197 -7.33 -8.13 -18.96
CA TYR A 197 -7.48 -6.68 -19.16
C TYR A 197 -6.41 -6.10 -20.08
N VAL A 198 -5.22 -6.68 -20.10
CA VAL A 198 -4.09 -6.20 -20.91
C VAL A 198 -3.97 -7.02 -22.19
N GLY A 199 -3.92 -8.36 -22.10
CA GLY A 199 -3.79 -9.24 -23.24
C GLY A 199 -2.49 -8.98 -24.00
N GLU A 200 -2.59 -8.86 -25.34
CA GLU A 200 -1.47 -8.60 -26.27
C GLU A 200 -1.29 -7.10 -26.57
N ARG A 201 -1.87 -6.20 -25.79
CA ARG A 201 -1.76 -4.75 -26.02
C ARG A 201 -0.33 -4.30 -25.84
N THR A 202 0.11 -3.46 -26.79
CA THR A 202 1.43 -2.81 -26.76
C THR A 202 1.31 -1.28 -26.76
N ASP A 203 0.08 -0.76 -26.79
CA ASP A 203 -0.26 0.66 -26.75
C ASP A 203 -0.26 1.20 -25.31
N ASP A 204 -0.40 2.49 -25.15
CA ASP A 204 -0.49 3.14 -23.84
C ASP A 204 -1.74 2.69 -23.09
N ILE A 205 -1.51 2.02 -21.95
CA ILE A 205 -2.56 1.52 -21.09
C ILE A 205 -2.85 2.56 -20.03
N VAL A 206 -4.12 2.98 -19.94
CA VAL A 206 -4.59 3.88 -18.89
C VAL A 206 -5.69 3.19 -18.09
N HIS A 207 -5.48 3.07 -16.80
CA HIS A 207 -6.44 2.57 -15.82
C HIS A 207 -7.05 3.73 -15.04
N LEU A 208 -8.37 3.78 -14.94
CA LEU A 208 -9.09 4.76 -14.12
C LEU A 208 -9.57 4.10 -12.81
N ALA A 209 -8.91 4.43 -11.70
CA ALA A 209 -9.27 3.96 -10.36
C ALA A 209 -10.28 4.92 -9.72
N VAL A 210 -11.58 4.63 -9.85
CA VAL A 210 -12.68 5.42 -9.26
C VAL A 210 -13.11 4.89 -7.89
N ALA A 211 -13.09 3.56 -7.73
CA ALA A 211 -13.42 2.92 -6.46
C ALA A 211 -12.28 3.17 -5.43
N PRO A 212 -12.58 3.04 -4.11
CA PRO A 212 -11.55 3.23 -3.09
C PRO A 212 -10.31 2.36 -3.33
N ILE A 213 -9.14 3.00 -3.31
CA ILE A 213 -7.85 2.30 -3.45
C ILE A 213 -7.59 1.36 -2.26
N THR A 214 -8.20 1.63 -1.12
CA THR A 214 -8.21 0.76 0.07
C THR A 214 -9.22 -0.38 -0.06
N HIS A 215 -9.57 -0.76 -1.30
CA HIS A 215 -10.44 -1.89 -1.64
C HIS A 215 -9.90 -2.57 -2.94
N ALA A 216 -10.70 -3.43 -3.56
CA ALA A 216 -10.31 -4.19 -4.76
C ALA A 216 -9.68 -3.34 -5.89
N ALA A 217 -10.05 -2.05 -6.01
CA ALA A 217 -9.43 -1.14 -6.97
C ALA A 217 -7.92 -0.96 -6.74
N GLY A 218 -7.48 -0.94 -5.49
CA GLY A 218 -6.05 -0.85 -5.17
C GLY A 218 -5.24 -2.05 -5.66
N LEU A 219 -5.81 -3.25 -5.63
CA LEU A 219 -5.17 -4.44 -6.19
C LEU A 219 -5.04 -4.38 -7.71
N MET A 220 -6.05 -3.81 -8.40
CA MET A 220 -6.01 -3.68 -9.86
C MET A 220 -4.88 -2.77 -10.33
N ILE A 221 -4.45 -1.81 -9.52
CA ILE A 221 -3.31 -0.95 -9.85
C ILE A 221 -2.05 -1.78 -10.12
N GLY A 222 -1.82 -2.86 -9.35
CA GLY A 222 -0.69 -3.76 -9.56
C GLY A 222 -0.72 -4.48 -10.91
N VAL A 223 -1.91 -4.82 -11.42
CA VAL A 223 -2.08 -5.44 -12.75
C VAL A 223 -1.62 -4.49 -13.85
N PHE A 224 -2.07 -3.24 -13.81
CA PHE A 224 -1.73 -2.25 -14.84
C PHE A 224 -0.29 -1.75 -14.69
N ALA A 225 0.21 -1.65 -13.45
CA ALA A 225 1.61 -1.33 -13.18
C ALA A 225 2.55 -2.36 -13.83
N ALA A 226 2.25 -3.65 -13.73
CA ALA A 226 3.04 -4.71 -14.34
C ALA A 226 3.16 -4.59 -15.87
N ALA A 227 2.18 -3.96 -16.52
CA ALA A 227 2.20 -3.69 -17.95
C ALA A 227 2.80 -2.32 -18.31
N GLY A 228 3.37 -1.58 -17.35
CA GLY A 228 3.89 -0.22 -17.53
C GLY A 228 2.78 0.81 -17.81
N GLY A 229 1.54 0.52 -17.40
CA GLY A 229 0.38 1.37 -17.61
C GLY A 229 0.26 2.50 -16.57
N THR A 230 -0.38 3.60 -16.99
CA THR A 230 -0.69 4.72 -16.11
C THR A 230 -1.99 4.48 -15.37
N THR A 231 -2.03 4.73 -14.05
CA THR A 231 -3.29 4.76 -13.28
C THR A 231 -3.67 6.18 -12.92
N VAL A 232 -4.87 6.57 -13.31
CA VAL A 232 -5.51 7.82 -12.87
C VAL A 232 -6.29 7.51 -11.59
N VAL A 233 -5.84 8.06 -10.47
CA VAL A 233 -6.46 7.92 -9.15
C VAL A 233 -7.49 9.04 -8.98
N HIS A 234 -8.77 8.71 -9.15
CA HIS A 234 -9.85 9.67 -9.00
C HIS A 234 -10.18 9.86 -7.51
N PRO A 235 -10.35 11.11 -7.02
CA PRO A 235 -10.54 11.37 -5.59
C PRO A 235 -11.82 10.77 -4.97
N GLY A 236 -12.76 10.24 -5.76
CA GLY A 236 -13.99 9.57 -5.30
C GLY A 236 -15.23 10.37 -5.56
#